data_ce670119188b44c36b19408986ab22ba
#
_entry.id   ce670119188b44c36b19408986ab22ba
#
_cell.length_a   1.000
_cell.length_b   1.000
_cell.length_c   1.000
_cell.angle_alpha   90.00
_cell.angle_beta   90.00
_cell.angle_gamma   90.00
#
_symmetry.space_group_name_H-M   'P 1'
#
loop_
_entity.id
_entity.type
_entity.pdbx_description
1 polymer ?
#
loop_
_entity_poly.entity_id
_entity_poly.type
_entity_poly.pdbx_seq_one_letter_code
_entity_poly.pdbx_strand_id
1 'polypeptide(L)'
;MTRKKLTVYDYLQSKGKKQISALFVHNVEEAKAAEESGVDMICTAHDIPQHGITTSFNELKRIREAAPSCFMQSGGPAPPSSESEAIKIANQYLSIGAD
;
A
#
# COMPACT_ATOMS: atom_id res chain seq x y z
N MET A 1 -19.26 4.30 -5.48
CA MET A 1 -18.81 4.17 -6.88
C MET A 1 -17.32 3.85 -6.92
N THR A 2 -17.00 2.77 -7.61
CA THR A 2 -15.61 2.32 -7.73
C THR A 2 -14.92 3.08 -8.87
N ARG A 3 -13.82 3.73 -8.60
CA ARG A 3 -12.99 4.35 -9.62
C ARG A 3 -11.91 3.38 -10.09
N LYS A 4 -11.33 3.66 -11.24
CA LYS A 4 -10.25 2.84 -11.79
C LYS A 4 -8.98 3.00 -10.93
N LYS A 5 -8.43 1.87 -10.50
CA LYS A 5 -7.14 1.86 -9.81
C LYS A 5 -6.01 2.18 -10.80
N LEU A 6 -5.11 3.08 -10.43
CA LEU A 6 -3.93 3.39 -11.23
C LEU A 6 -2.93 2.23 -11.20
N THR A 7 -2.22 2.05 -12.29
CA THR A 7 -1.16 1.04 -12.41
C THR A 7 0.21 1.69 -12.26
N VAL A 8 1.25 0.87 -12.15
CA VAL A 8 2.64 1.37 -12.15
C VAL A 8 2.89 2.18 -13.43
N TYR A 9 2.39 1.71 -14.58
CA TYR A 9 2.51 2.42 -15.83
C TYR A 9 1.88 3.82 -15.76
N ASP A 10 0.67 3.92 -15.20
CA ASP A 10 -0.01 5.21 -15.05
C ASP A 10 0.81 6.20 -14.22
N TYR A 11 1.45 5.72 -13.13
CA TYR A 11 2.31 6.56 -12.31
C TYR A 11 3.53 7.07 -13.08
N LEU A 12 4.17 6.20 -13.84
CA LEU A 12 5.33 6.59 -14.66
C LEU A 12 4.93 7.63 -15.70
N GLN A 13 3.75 7.50 -16.30
CA GLN A 13 3.25 8.44 -17.30
C GLN A 13 2.79 9.77 -16.69
N SER A 14 2.57 9.83 -15.39
CA SER A 14 2.10 11.05 -14.72
C SER A 14 3.20 12.08 -14.47
N LYS A 15 4.46 11.67 -14.57
CA LYS A 15 5.59 12.55 -14.27
C LYS A 15 5.55 13.83 -15.13
N GLY A 16 5.53 14.98 -14.46
CA GLY A 16 5.47 16.28 -15.14
C GLY A 16 4.10 16.66 -15.70
N LYS A 17 3.08 15.80 -15.51
CA LYS A 17 1.74 16.03 -16.09
C LYS A 17 0.64 16.09 -15.04
N LYS A 18 0.77 15.35 -13.94
CA LYS A 18 -0.27 15.22 -12.95
C LYS A 18 0.33 15.03 -11.57
N GLN A 19 -0.27 15.65 -10.57
CA GLN A 19 0.07 15.39 -9.17
C GLN A 19 -0.67 14.14 -8.69
N ILE A 20 0.04 13.28 -7.97
CA ILE A 20 -0.52 12.07 -7.39
C ILE A 20 -0.70 12.31 -5.89
N SER A 21 -1.91 12.10 -5.39
CA SER A 21 -2.17 12.19 -3.96
C SER A 21 -1.87 10.85 -3.28
N ALA A 22 -1.22 10.92 -2.12
CA ALA A 22 -0.86 9.74 -1.36
C ALA A 22 -1.16 9.98 0.12
N LEU A 23 -1.62 8.94 0.81
CA LEU A 23 -1.95 9.01 2.22
C LEU A 23 -1.44 7.75 2.91
N PHE A 24 -0.72 7.95 4.03
CA PHE A 24 -0.31 6.81 4.85
C PHE A 24 -1.49 6.36 5.71
N VAL A 25 -1.82 5.08 5.68
CA VAL A 25 -2.93 4.50 6.43
C VAL A 25 -2.42 3.43 7.38
N HIS A 26 -2.97 3.40 8.60
CA HIS A 26 -2.54 2.48 9.66
C HIS A 26 -3.56 1.38 9.93
N ASN A 27 -4.81 1.56 9.48
CA ASN A 27 -5.89 0.64 9.81
C ASN A 27 -6.99 0.69 8.74
N VAL A 28 -7.97 -0.21 8.90
CA VAL A 28 -9.08 -0.35 7.96
C VAL A 28 -9.91 0.93 7.85
N GLU A 29 -10.14 1.62 8.95
CA GLU A 29 -10.97 2.83 8.94
C GLU A 29 -10.31 3.97 8.19
N GLU A 30 -8.99 4.12 8.36
CA GLU A 30 -8.24 5.10 7.57
C GLU A 30 -8.23 4.73 6.09
N ALA A 31 -8.14 3.43 5.76
CA ALA A 31 -8.21 2.96 4.38
C ALA A 31 -9.57 3.27 3.75
N LYS A 32 -10.65 3.06 4.48
CA LYS A 32 -12.00 3.41 4.00
C LYS A 32 -12.12 4.90 3.74
N ALA A 33 -11.61 5.73 4.64
CA ALA A 33 -11.61 7.18 4.47
C ALA A 33 -10.81 7.59 3.23
N ALA A 34 -9.67 6.95 3.00
CA ALA A 34 -8.85 7.20 1.81
C ALA A 34 -9.61 6.84 0.53
N GLU A 35 -10.28 5.69 0.52
CA GLU A 35 -11.07 5.25 -0.64
C GLU A 35 -12.20 6.26 -0.92
N GLU A 36 -12.93 6.68 0.11
CA GLU A 36 -14.02 7.62 -0.02
C GLU A 36 -13.57 9.00 -0.46
N SER A 37 -12.40 9.45 0.00
CA SER A 37 -11.88 10.77 -0.36
C SER A 37 -11.23 10.84 -1.74
N GLY A 38 -11.02 9.68 -2.38
CA GLY A 38 -10.53 9.64 -3.76
C GLY A 38 -9.02 9.82 -3.91
N VAL A 39 -8.22 9.55 -2.87
CA VAL A 39 -6.76 9.60 -3.01
C VAL A 39 -6.28 8.53 -3.97
N ASP A 40 -5.20 8.82 -4.69
CA ASP A 40 -4.67 7.92 -5.71
C ASP A 40 -3.95 6.72 -5.11
N MET A 41 -3.20 6.94 -4.05
CA MET A 41 -2.33 5.93 -3.44
C MET A 41 -2.51 5.88 -1.94
N ILE A 42 -2.48 4.68 -1.39
CA ILE A 42 -2.30 4.47 0.04
C ILE A 42 -0.92 3.87 0.28
N CYS A 43 -0.25 4.36 1.33
CA CYS A 43 1.05 3.86 1.76
C CYS A 43 0.85 3.13 3.08
N THR A 44 1.41 1.95 3.20
CA THR A 44 1.30 1.12 4.39
C THR A 44 2.67 0.60 4.80
N ALA A 45 2.78 0.12 6.05
CA ALA A 45 3.99 -0.52 6.53
C ALA A 45 3.59 -1.69 7.43
N HIS A 46 4.45 -2.71 7.46
CA HIS A 46 4.23 -3.92 8.22
C HIS A 46 5.20 -3.97 9.39
N ASP A 47 4.65 -4.03 10.60
CA ASP A 47 5.37 -4.35 11.84
C ASP A 47 6.72 -3.61 12.00
N ILE A 48 6.64 -2.31 12.24
CA ILE A 48 7.81 -1.49 12.57
C ILE A 48 7.61 -0.93 13.99
N PRO A 49 7.88 -1.74 15.03
CA PRO A 49 7.58 -1.35 16.41
C PRO A 49 8.28 -0.07 16.87
N GLN A 50 9.49 0.19 16.37
CA GLN A 50 10.25 1.39 16.72
C GLN A 50 9.57 2.68 16.24
N HIS A 51 8.62 2.58 15.32
CA HIS A 51 7.82 3.71 14.83
C HIS A 51 6.35 3.58 15.23
N GLY A 52 6.03 2.68 16.18
CA GLY A 52 4.67 2.47 16.62
C GLY A 52 3.76 1.77 15.62
N ILE A 53 4.31 1.11 14.62
CA ILE A 53 3.55 0.41 13.59
C ILE A 53 3.51 -1.07 13.94
N THR A 54 2.32 -1.60 14.20
CA THR A 54 2.11 -3.00 14.60
C THR A 54 1.24 -3.78 13.60
N THR A 55 1.12 -3.28 12.39
CA THR A 55 0.26 -3.85 11.36
C THR A 55 0.75 -5.21 10.91
N SER A 56 -0.14 -6.21 10.94
CA SER A 56 0.14 -7.56 10.46
C SER A 56 -0.20 -7.71 8.98
N PHE A 57 0.21 -8.83 8.36
CA PHE A 57 -0.20 -9.13 6.98
C PHE A 57 -1.71 -9.27 6.85
N ASN A 58 -2.38 -9.85 7.83
CA ASN A 58 -3.84 -9.95 7.81
C ASN A 58 -4.49 -8.58 7.82
N GLU A 59 -3.96 -7.65 8.60
CA GLU A 59 -4.45 -6.27 8.62
C GLU A 59 -4.20 -5.57 7.30
N LEU A 60 -3.03 -5.76 6.69
CA LEU A 60 -2.73 -5.21 5.38
C LEU A 60 -3.72 -5.71 4.32
N LYS A 61 -4.08 -6.99 4.39
CA LYS A 61 -5.08 -7.56 3.49
C LYS A 61 -6.43 -6.88 3.64
N ARG A 62 -6.87 -6.64 4.88
CA ARG A 62 -8.11 -5.92 5.15
C ARG A 62 -8.06 -4.47 4.67
N ILE A 63 -6.91 -3.83 4.83
CA ILE A 63 -6.68 -2.47 4.31
C ILE A 63 -6.85 -2.47 2.80
N ARG A 64 -6.25 -3.45 2.10
CA ARG A 64 -6.42 -3.60 0.65
C ARG A 64 -7.89 -3.74 0.27
N GLU A 65 -8.62 -4.58 0.98
CA GLU A 65 -10.05 -4.83 0.70
C GLU A 65 -10.90 -3.58 0.95
N ALA A 66 -10.51 -2.76 1.92
CA ALA A 66 -11.23 -1.53 2.26
C ALA A 66 -10.96 -0.38 1.28
N ALA A 67 -9.85 -0.43 0.55
CA ALA A 67 -9.48 0.62 -0.40
C ALA A 67 -9.10 0.00 -1.76
N PRO A 68 -10.06 -0.63 -2.44
CA PRO A 68 -9.77 -1.39 -3.68
C PRO A 68 -9.37 -0.50 -4.86
N SER A 69 -9.76 0.76 -4.86
CA SER A 69 -9.49 1.67 -5.97
C SER A 69 -8.21 2.47 -5.80
N CYS A 70 -7.54 2.34 -4.65
CA CYS A 70 -6.26 3.00 -4.41
C CYS A 70 -5.10 2.11 -4.83
N PHE A 71 -4.08 2.70 -5.43
CA PHE A 71 -2.80 2.01 -5.60
C PHE A 71 -2.20 1.80 -4.21
N MET A 72 -1.77 0.58 -3.89
CA MET A 72 -1.28 0.25 -2.56
C MET A 72 0.21 -0.02 -2.57
N GLN A 73 0.96 0.80 -1.82
CA GLN A 73 2.37 0.61 -1.56
C GLN A 73 2.54 0.05 -0.15
N SER A 74 3.38 -0.96 0.02
CA SER A 74 3.67 -1.55 1.33
C SER A 74 5.16 -1.58 1.60
N GLY A 75 5.55 -1.22 2.81
CA GLY A 75 6.94 -1.23 3.26
C GLY A 75 7.20 -2.34 4.27
N GLY A 76 8.41 -2.87 4.27
CA GLY A 76 8.81 -3.92 5.19
C GLY A 76 9.36 -3.37 6.51
N PRO A 77 9.46 -4.24 7.54
CA PRO A 77 9.91 -3.82 8.87
C PRO A 77 11.41 -3.54 8.95
N ALA A 78 12.21 -4.20 8.14
CA ALA A 78 13.67 -4.06 8.11
C ALA A 78 14.19 -4.42 6.75
N PRO A 79 15.38 -3.92 6.38
CA PRO A 79 16.00 -4.36 5.14
C PRO A 79 16.19 -5.87 5.12
N PRO A 80 15.90 -6.54 4.00
CA PRO A 80 16.11 -7.98 3.91
C PRO A 80 17.60 -8.30 3.97
N SER A 81 17.95 -9.45 4.57
CA SER A 81 19.33 -9.87 4.73
C SER A 81 19.91 -10.55 3.50
N SER A 82 19.08 -10.89 2.51
CA SER A 82 19.50 -11.56 1.29
C SER A 82 18.49 -11.32 0.17
N GLU A 83 18.89 -11.62 -1.07
CA GLU A 83 17.97 -11.56 -2.21
C GLU A 83 16.79 -12.52 -2.06
N SER A 84 17.06 -13.72 -1.55
CA SER A 84 16.01 -14.73 -1.33
C SER A 84 14.97 -14.24 -0.35
N GLU A 85 15.40 -13.59 0.73
CA GLU A 85 14.48 -13.01 1.71
C GLU A 85 13.68 -11.85 1.11
N ALA A 86 14.34 -10.99 0.33
CA ALA A 86 13.66 -9.88 -0.34
C ALA A 86 12.57 -10.38 -1.28
N ILE A 87 12.85 -11.41 -2.06
CA ILE A 87 11.87 -12.00 -2.98
C ILE A 87 10.70 -12.60 -2.20
N LYS A 88 10.98 -13.31 -1.11
CA LYS A 88 9.95 -13.91 -0.27
C LYS A 88 9.01 -12.84 0.31
N ILE A 89 9.58 -11.77 0.85
CA ILE A 89 8.80 -10.68 1.45
C ILE A 89 7.97 -9.99 0.37
N ALA A 90 8.56 -9.69 -0.78
CA ALA A 90 7.84 -9.06 -1.90
C ALA A 90 6.66 -9.91 -2.34
N ASN A 91 6.83 -11.23 -2.45
CA ASN A 91 5.76 -12.14 -2.81
C ASN A 91 4.64 -12.15 -1.77
N GLN A 92 4.98 -12.03 -0.50
CA GLN A 92 3.97 -11.94 0.56
C GLN A 92 3.13 -10.66 0.42
N TYR A 93 3.77 -9.52 0.14
CA TYR A 93 3.03 -8.26 -0.08
C TYR A 93 2.14 -8.33 -1.32
N LEU A 94 2.66 -8.88 -2.41
CA LEU A 94 1.86 -9.02 -3.63
C LEU A 94 0.68 -9.97 -3.42
N SER A 95 0.86 -11.02 -2.63
CA SER A 95 -0.21 -11.99 -2.37
C SER A 95 -1.39 -11.42 -1.60
N ILE A 96 -1.20 -10.37 -0.82
CA ILE A 96 -2.28 -9.69 -0.11
C ILE A 96 -2.88 -8.53 -0.90
N GLY A 97 -2.40 -8.29 -2.11
CA GLY A 97 -2.96 -7.31 -3.03
C GLY A 97 -2.22 -5.99 -3.15
N ALA A 98 -1.02 -5.87 -2.59
CA ALA A 98 -0.19 -4.68 -2.80
C ALA A 98 0.24 -4.57 -4.26
N ASP A 99 0.37 -3.38 -4.75
CA ASP A 99 0.76 -3.08 -6.12
C ASP A 99 2.26 -2.84 -6.24
#